data_4de5043e6b7556118e7843a7bceb0842
#
_entry.id   4de5043e6b7556118e7843a7bceb0842
#
_cell.length_a   1.000
_cell.length_b   1.000
_cell.length_c   1.000
_cell.angle_alpha   90.00
_cell.angle_beta   90.00
_cell.angle_gamma   90.00
#
_symmetry.space_group_name_H-M   'P 1'
#
loop_
_entity.id
_entity.type
_entity.pdbx_description
1 polymer ?
#
loop_
_entity_poly.entity_id
_entity_poly.type
_entity_poly.pdbx_seq_one_letter_code
_entity_poly.pdbx_strand_id
1 'polypeptide(L)' 'MEKALILLKIECLGEDCIEEVLGRLKEKPEVKDSGMTFGEYDIYLIAEVERSLEMTKLVIDIRSYPSVSSTTTLLIVS' A
#
# COMPACT_ATOMS: atom_id res chain seq x y z
N MET A 1 1.85 -17.89 -6.32
CA MET A 1 1.19 -16.57 -6.17
C MET A 1 1.30 -16.10 -4.73
N GLU A 2 1.75 -14.90 -4.53
CA GLU A 2 1.84 -14.32 -3.19
C GLU A 2 0.83 -13.22 -3.01
N LYS A 3 0.24 -13.17 -1.82
CA LYS A 3 -0.74 -12.16 -1.43
C LYS A 3 -0.26 -11.50 -0.15
N ALA A 4 -0.43 -10.20 -0.05
CA ALA A 4 -0.04 -9.45 1.13
C ALA A 4 -1.05 -8.38 1.48
N LEU A 5 -1.16 -8.11 2.77
CA LEU A 5 -1.83 -6.93 3.29
C LEU A 5 -0.74 -5.90 3.56
N ILE A 6 -0.82 -4.76 2.91
CA ILE A 6 0.14 -3.67 3.09
C ILE A 6 -0.56 -2.52 3.77
N LEU A 7 -0.03 -2.12 4.92
CA LEU A 7 -0.56 -1.02 5.71
C LEU A 7 0.37 0.18 5.59
N LEU A 8 -0.21 1.33 5.33
CA LEU A 8 0.56 2.55 5.03
C LEU A 8 0.21 3.65 6.02
N LYS A 9 1.25 4.31 6.49
CA LYS A 9 1.10 5.53 7.26
C LYS A 9 1.46 6.71 6.36
N ILE A 10 0.55 7.66 6.29
CA ILE A 10 0.69 8.81 5.39
C ILE A 10 0.95 10.06 6.22
N GLU A 11 1.99 10.80 5.87
CA GLU A 11 2.28 12.09 6.48
C GLU A 11 2.24 13.17 5.41
N CYS A 12 1.23 14.02 5.49
CA CYS A 12 1.09 15.14 4.60
C CYS A 12 0.09 16.13 5.19
N LEU A 13 0.10 17.32 4.64
CA LEU A 13 -0.81 18.38 5.07
C LEU A 13 -2.11 18.28 4.26
N GLY A 14 -3.23 18.17 4.96
CA GLY A 14 -4.54 18.18 4.34
C GLY A 14 -5.14 16.80 4.13
N GLU A 15 -6.47 16.73 4.18
CA GLU A 15 -7.23 15.48 4.06
C GLU A 15 -7.17 14.90 2.65
N ASP A 16 -7.06 15.76 1.65
CA ASP A 16 -7.04 15.33 0.25
C ASP A 16 -5.80 14.53 -0.12
N CYS A 17 -4.74 14.67 0.67
CA CYS A 17 -3.49 13.99 0.41
C CYS A 17 -3.63 12.45 0.50
N ILE A 18 -4.36 11.97 1.49
CA ILE A 18 -4.58 10.53 1.65
C ILE A 18 -5.35 9.98 0.46
N GLU A 19 -6.40 10.69 0.04
CA GLU A 19 -7.20 10.28 -1.11
C GLU A 19 -6.39 10.28 -2.40
N GLU A 20 -5.51 11.27 -2.58
CA GLU A 20 -4.67 11.36 -3.76
C GLU A 20 -3.68 10.18 -3.84
N VAL A 21 -3.03 9.87 -2.73
CA VAL A 21 -2.11 8.73 -2.67
C VAL A 21 -2.86 7.43 -2.93
N LEU A 22 -4.00 7.25 -2.29
CA LEU A 22 -4.83 6.07 -2.50
C LEU A 22 -5.24 5.92 -3.96
N GLY A 23 -5.64 7.02 -4.61
CA GLY A 23 -6.01 7.03 -6.02
C GLY A 23 -4.90 6.53 -6.93
N ARG A 24 -3.66 6.92 -6.65
CA ARG A 24 -2.50 6.46 -7.41
C ARG A 24 -2.20 4.99 -7.17
N LEU A 25 -2.32 4.55 -5.92
CA LEU A 25 -2.03 3.15 -5.57
C LEU A 25 -3.05 2.19 -6.16
N LYS A 26 -4.31 2.60 -6.25
CA LYS A 26 -5.37 1.80 -6.86
C LYS A 26 -5.12 1.46 -8.32
N GLU A 27 -4.35 2.30 -9.01
CA GLU A 27 -4.05 2.10 -10.43
C GLU A 27 -3.03 1.01 -10.68
N LYS A 28 -2.31 0.57 -9.66
CA LYS A 28 -1.32 -0.48 -9.81
C LYS A 28 -2.01 -1.83 -10.03
N PRO A 29 -1.61 -2.58 -11.07
CA PRO A 29 -2.26 -3.86 -11.36
C PRO A 29 -2.10 -4.90 -10.24
N GLU A 30 -1.04 -4.79 -9.44
CA GLU A 30 -0.81 -5.69 -8.32
C GLU A 30 -1.77 -5.46 -7.16
N VAL A 31 -2.36 -4.26 -7.07
CA VAL A 31 -3.29 -3.92 -5.99
C VAL A 31 -4.69 -4.37 -6.37
N LYS A 32 -5.21 -5.35 -5.63
CA LYS A 32 -6.52 -5.96 -5.90
C LYS A 32 -7.64 -5.34 -5.08
N ASP A 33 -7.31 -4.79 -3.92
CA ASP A 33 -8.27 -4.11 -3.08
C ASP A 33 -7.53 -3.06 -2.27
N SER A 34 -8.22 -2.00 -1.90
CA SER A 34 -7.61 -0.91 -1.16
C SER A 34 -8.69 -0.06 -0.48
N GLY A 35 -8.27 0.69 0.52
CA GLY A 35 -9.18 1.60 1.21
C GLY A 35 -8.45 2.40 2.27
N MET A 36 -9.22 3.28 2.93
CA MET A 36 -8.71 4.06 4.03
C MET A 36 -9.04 3.37 5.35
N THR A 37 -8.18 3.56 6.35
CA THR A 37 -8.37 2.98 7.66
C THR A 37 -8.31 4.08 8.72
N PHE A 38 -8.80 3.77 9.91
CA PHE A 38 -8.66 4.64 11.08
C PHE A 38 -7.71 4.00 12.08
N GLY A 39 -7.00 4.83 12.82
CA GLY A 39 -6.11 4.39 13.87
C GLY A 39 -4.67 4.58 13.49
N GLU A 40 -3.87 3.55 13.69
CA GLU A 40 -2.43 3.63 13.52
C GLU A 40 -1.98 3.78 12.06
N TYR A 41 -2.79 3.28 11.13
CA TYR A 41 -2.51 3.35 9.70
C TYR A 41 -3.61 4.11 8.97
N ASP A 42 -3.27 4.63 7.80
CA ASP A 42 -4.17 5.47 7.02
C ASP A 42 -4.74 4.76 5.79
N ILE A 43 -3.98 3.84 5.22
CA ILE A 43 -4.37 3.13 4.00
C ILE A 43 -4.04 1.64 4.15
N TYR A 44 -4.93 0.79 3.63
CA TYR A 44 -4.61 -0.62 3.45
C TYR A 44 -4.64 -0.97 1.97
N LEU A 45 -3.80 -1.91 1.58
CA LEU A 45 -3.79 -2.48 0.24
C LEU A 45 -3.77 -4.00 0.36
N ILE A 46 -4.51 -4.67 -0.51
CA ILE A 46 -4.37 -6.10 -0.71
C ILE A 46 -3.68 -6.26 -2.05
N ALA A 47 -2.48 -6.80 -2.05
CA ALA A 47 -1.68 -6.98 -3.24
C ALA A 47 -1.50 -8.46 -3.56
N GLU A 48 -1.49 -8.78 -4.85
CA GLU A 48 -1.19 -10.13 -5.35
C GLU A 48 -0.14 -10.04 -6.42
N VAL A 49 0.89 -10.88 -6.31
CA VAL A 49 1.96 -10.99 -7.29
C VAL A 49 2.29 -12.47 -7.49
N GLU A 50 2.94 -12.79 -8.60
CA GLU A 50 3.30 -14.17 -8.88
C GLU A 50 4.53 -14.62 -8.11
N ARG A 51 5.49 -13.71 -7.88
CA ARG A 51 6.77 -14.03 -7.26
C ARG A 51 7.14 -13.07 -6.15
N SER A 52 7.91 -13.56 -5.18
CA SER A 52 8.37 -12.75 -4.04
C SER A 52 9.10 -11.48 -4.46
N LEU A 53 9.90 -11.55 -5.50
CA LEU A 53 10.65 -10.39 -5.97
C LEU A 53 9.72 -9.27 -6.42
N GLU A 54 8.60 -9.62 -7.03
CA GLU A 54 7.62 -8.63 -7.46
C GLU A 54 6.98 -7.92 -6.28
N MET A 55 6.75 -8.64 -5.18
CA MET A 55 6.24 -8.03 -3.95
C MET A 55 7.24 -7.04 -3.37
N THR A 56 8.52 -7.42 -3.36
CA THR A 56 9.58 -6.53 -2.89
C THR A 56 9.63 -5.25 -3.73
N LYS A 57 9.57 -5.38 -5.04
CA LYS A 57 9.58 -4.23 -5.94
C LYS A 57 8.37 -3.33 -5.72
N LEU A 58 7.20 -3.92 -5.51
CA LEU A 58 5.98 -3.16 -5.24
C LEU A 58 6.12 -2.33 -3.96
N VAL A 59 6.61 -2.93 -2.89
CA VAL A 59 6.79 -2.24 -1.61
C VAL A 59 7.81 -1.12 -1.74
N ILE A 60 8.92 -1.36 -2.44
CA ILE A 60 9.93 -0.33 -2.67
C ILE A 60 9.33 0.84 -3.43
N ASP A 61 8.53 0.56 -4.45
CA ASP A 61 7.88 1.60 -5.24
C ASP A 61 6.91 2.42 -4.38
N ILE A 62 6.11 1.76 -3.57
CA ILE A 62 5.19 2.44 -2.66
C ILE A 62 5.95 3.34 -1.68
N ARG A 63 7.05 2.85 -1.14
CA ARG A 63 7.87 3.61 -0.19
C ARG A 63 8.57 4.80 -0.83
N SER A 64 8.64 4.85 -2.14
CA SER A 64 9.24 5.99 -2.84
C SER A 64 8.32 7.21 -2.89
N TYR A 65 7.04 7.05 -2.57
CA TYR A 65 6.10 8.16 -2.54
C TYR A 65 6.44 9.07 -1.35
N PRO A 66 6.63 10.39 -1.59
CA PRO A 66 7.06 11.30 -0.51
C PRO A 66 6.13 11.33 0.69
N SER A 67 4.83 11.15 0.46
CA SER A 67 3.82 11.19 1.52
C SER A 67 3.77 9.94 2.38
N VAL A 68 4.37 8.84 1.93
CA VAL A 68 4.36 7.58 2.67
C VAL A 68 5.48 7.59 3.69
N SER A 69 5.12 7.66 4.98
CA SER A 69 6.10 7.71 6.05
C SER A 69 6.57 6.32 6.48
N SER A 70 5.68 5.34 6.45
CA SER A 70 6.06 3.96 6.78
C SER A 70 5.11 2.97 6.14
N THR A 71 5.60 1.74 5.96
CA THR A 71 4.81 0.64 5.45
C THR A 71 5.01 -0.59 6.32
N THR A 72 3.96 -1.38 6.45
CA THR A 72 4.03 -2.70 7.10
C THR A 72 3.41 -3.69 6.14
N THR A 73 4.19 -4.72 5.79
CA THR A 73 3.73 -5.74 4.85
C THR A 73 3.53 -7.06 5.59
N LEU A 74 2.32 -7.57 5.55
CA LEU A 74 1.97 -8.83 6.18
C LEU A 74 1.61 -9.82 5.08
N LEU A 75 2.41 -10.87 4.93
CA LEU A 75 2.11 -11.90 3.94
C LEU A 75 0.89 -12.69 4.40
N ILE A 76 -0.02 -12.89 3.48
CA ILE A 76 -1.23 -13.66 3.76
C ILE A 76 -0.97 -15.11 3.42
N VAL A 77 -1.09 -15.96 4.41
CA VAL A 77 -0.91 -17.41 4.26
C VAL A 77 -2.29 -18.05 4.29
N SER A 78 -2.64 -18.72 3.24
CA SER A 78 -3.96 -19.34 3.12
C SER A 78 -3.88 -20.86 3.09
#